data_1ba5f94f3e7a405f03b9e6e3af5ed56c
#
_entry.id   1ba5f94f3e7a405f03b9e6e3af5ed56c
#
_cell.length_a   1.000
_cell.length_b   1.000
_cell.length_c   1.000
_cell.angle_alpha   90.00
_cell.angle_beta   90.00
_cell.angle_gamma   90.00
#
_symmetry.space_group_name_H-M   'P 1'
#
loop_
_entity.id
_entity.type
_entity.pdbx_description
1 polymer ?
#
loop_
_entity_poly.entity_id
_entity_poly.type
_entity_poly.pdbx_seq_one_letter_code
_entity_poly.pdbx_strand_id
1 'polypeptide(L)'
;ENLDSLSQKETEEYISAQKNANLGFVSDPLLKWDDIFRPFANLSGVTPTALNRIYEMNTFYRVLSFDGSAFTDGGNTVKSNLDSSLPKNKTVAIPEPFTFAELHTSNEFKRKEDFVINLAKMLRVEIDSLVESGFEVIQLLAPSIAYNKEVDFGVVSDALKIITDGLKAKTILHTYFGDVSTKIESLLNLPVS
;
A
#
# COMPACT_ATOMS: atom_id res chain seq x y z
N GLU A 1 3.32 -17.64 26.84
CA GLU A 1 3.73 -17.59 25.42
C GLU A 1 4.22 -16.19 25.12
N ASN A 2 5.34 -16.08 24.40
CA ASN A 2 5.86 -14.81 23.93
C ASN A 2 4.98 -14.33 22.77
N LEU A 3 4.76 -13.01 22.63
CA LEU A 3 3.98 -12.40 21.58
C LEU A 3 4.46 -12.82 20.17
N ASP A 4 5.79 -12.93 19.99
CA ASP A 4 6.37 -13.35 18.72
C ASP A 4 6.00 -14.81 18.36
N SER A 5 6.00 -15.73 19.34
CA SER A 5 5.62 -17.12 19.09
C SER A 5 4.12 -17.26 18.78
N LEU A 6 3.29 -16.45 19.42
CA LEU A 6 1.86 -16.41 19.13
C LEU A 6 1.61 -15.85 17.72
N SER A 7 2.23 -14.73 17.39
CA SER A 7 2.12 -14.11 16.06
C SER A 7 2.58 -15.07 14.95
N GLN A 8 3.66 -15.81 15.16
CA GLN A 8 4.14 -16.81 14.20
C GLN A 8 3.12 -17.92 14.00
N LYS A 9 2.57 -18.47 15.09
CA LYS A 9 1.55 -19.52 15.03
C LYS A 9 0.29 -19.08 14.28
N GLU A 10 -0.24 -17.90 14.62
CA GLU A 10 -1.41 -17.33 13.94
C GLU A 10 -1.15 -17.07 12.45
N THR A 11 0.06 -16.61 12.09
CA THR A 11 0.47 -16.43 10.69
C THR A 11 0.46 -17.77 9.94
N GLU A 12 1.04 -18.83 10.52
CA GLU A 12 1.07 -20.16 9.92
C GLU A 12 -0.33 -20.75 9.74
N GLU A 13 -1.19 -20.60 10.75
CA GLU A 13 -2.60 -21.04 10.69
C GLU A 13 -3.37 -20.29 9.60
N TYR A 14 -3.20 -18.95 9.49
CA TYR A 14 -3.83 -18.13 8.47
C TYR A 14 -3.40 -18.52 7.05
N ILE A 15 -2.10 -18.70 6.83
CA ILE A 15 -1.57 -19.14 5.53
C ILE A 15 -2.07 -20.55 5.17
N SER A 16 -2.10 -21.46 6.16
CA SER A 16 -2.59 -22.82 5.98
C SER A 16 -4.07 -22.86 5.62
N ALA A 17 -4.89 -22.04 6.29
CA ALA A 17 -6.32 -21.94 5.99
C ALA A 17 -6.58 -21.50 4.54
N GLN A 18 -5.85 -20.50 4.03
CA GLN A 18 -5.93 -20.06 2.64
C GLN A 18 -5.54 -21.17 1.65
N LYS A 19 -4.46 -21.89 1.92
CA LYS A 19 -4.03 -23.05 1.11
C LYS A 19 -5.07 -24.16 1.09
N ASN A 20 -5.63 -24.50 2.25
CA ASN A 20 -6.66 -25.53 2.38
C ASN A 20 -7.97 -25.15 1.66
N ALA A 21 -8.27 -23.84 1.60
CA ALA A 21 -9.39 -23.32 0.83
C ALA A 21 -9.13 -23.24 -0.68
N ASN A 22 -7.94 -23.65 -1.14
CA ASN A 22 -7.51 -23.57 -2.54
C ASN A 22 -7.62 -22.15 -3.14
N LEU A 23 -7.28 -21.12 -2.36
CA LEU A 23 -7.24 -19.75 -2.90
C LEU A 23 -6.16 -19.65 -3.97
N GLY A 24 -6.47 -18.94 -5.06
CA GLY A 24 -5.53 -18.74 -6.17
C GLY A 24 -4.27 -17.99 -5.75
N PHE A 25 -4.41 -17.06 -4.80
CA PHE A 25 -3.31 -16.31 -4.19
C PHE A 25 -3.42 -16.32 -2.67
N VAL A 26 -2.26 -16.32 -2.02
CA VAL A 26 -2.14 -16.33 -0.56
C VAL A 26 -1.56 -15.00 -0.09
N SER A 27 -2.16 -14.40 0.92
CA SER A 27 -1.70 -13.15 1.52
C SER A 27 -1.15 -13.36 2.93
N ASP A 28 -0.27 -12.45 3.34
CA ASP A 28 0.15 -12.29 4.72
C ASP A 28 -1.03 -11.75 5.57
N PRO A 29 -1.24 -12.21 6.81
CA PRO A 29 -2.25 -11.64 7.71
C PRO A 29 -1.91 -10.25 8.22
N LEU A 30 -0.70 -9.75 7.98
CA LEU A 30 -0.19 -8.43 8.37
C LEU A 30 -0.22 -8.18 9.89
N LEU A 31 -0.08 -9.22 10.72
CA LEU A 31 -0.15 -9.12 12.19
C LEU A 31 0.94 -8.22 12.79
N LYS A 32 2.02 -7.97 12.04
CA LYS A 32 3.10 -7.06 12.43
C LYS A 32 2.85 -5.62 12.04
N TRP A 33 1.74 -5.34 11.34
CA TRP A 33 1.39 -4.01 10.88
C TRP A 33 0.29 -3.42 11.75
N ASP A 34 0.59 -2.30 12.40
CA ASP A 34 -0.43 -1.55 13.17
C ASP A 34 -1.45 -0.90 12.24
N ASP A 35 -0.99 -0.50 11.05
CA ASP A 35 -1.76 0.07 9.95
C ASP A 35 -1.06 -0.18 8.60
N ILE A 36 -1.74 0.13 7.48
CA ILE A 36 -1.22 -0.13 6.13
C ILE A 36 0.03 0.69 5.76
N PHE A 37 0.40 1.69 6.56
CA PHE A 37 1.57 2.54 6.34
C PHE A 37 2.76 2.13 7.23
N ARG A 38 2.55 1.20 8.17
CA ARG A 38 3.55 0.80 9.16
C ARG A 38 4.91 0.45 8.57
N PRO A 39 5.02 -0.29 7.44
CA PRO A 39 6.32 -0.59 6.84
C PRO A 39 7.17 0.64 6.53
N PHE A 40 6.52 1.73 6.14
CA PHE A 40 7.20 2.96 5.72
C PHE A 40 7.65 3.85 6.88
N ALA A 41 7.19 3.58 8.11
CA ALA A 41 7.52 4.39 9.30
C ALA A 41 9.01 4.36 9.69
N ASN A 42 9.75 3.37 9.22
CA ASN A 42 11.18 3.19 9.52
C ASN A 42 12.10 3.60 8.37
N LEU A 43 11.56 4.17 7.28
CA LEU A 43 12.38 4.69 6.20
C LEU A 43 13.22 5.89 6.68
N SER A 44 14.43 6.04 6.13
CA SER A 44 15.21 7.27 6.29
C SER A 44 14.39 8.46 5.80
N GLY A 45 14.43 9.59 6.50
CA GLY A 45 13.64 10.78 6.16
C GLY A 45 12.14 10.68 6.43
N VAL A 46 11.67 9.62 7.10
CA VAL A 46 10.29 9.49 7.54
C VAL A 46 10.19 9.60 9.05
N THR A 47 9.35 10.50 9.53
CA THR A 47 9.10 10.71 10.96
C THR A 47 7.64 10.39 11.28
N PRO A 48 7.38 9.35 12.11
CA PRO A 48 6.03 9.11 12.65
C PRO A 48 5.60 10.24 13.58
N THR A 49 4.39 10.73 13.40
CA THR A 49 3.87 11.88 14.16
C THR A 49 2.60 11.50 14.94
N ALA A 50 1.48 12.18 14.72
CA ALA A 50 0.24 11.96 15.44
C ALA A 50 -0.45 10.64 15.04
N LEU A 51 -1.17 10.05 15.99
CA LEU A 51 -2.15 9.02 15.69
C LEU A 51 -3.43 9.71 15.21
N ASN A 52 -3.90 9.37 14.03
CA ASN A 52 -5.07 9.98 13.43
C ASN A 52 -6.10 8.92 13.03
N ARG A 53 -7.35 9.33 12.91
CA ARG A 53 -8.44 8.46 12.48
C ARG A 53 -8.48 8.42 10.96
N ILE A 54 -8.64 7.22 10.39
CA ILE A 54 -8.92 7.11 8.95
C ILE A 54 -10.37 7.55 8.71
N TYR A 55 -10.52 8.74 8.15
CA TYR A 55 -11.83 9.38 7.90
C TYR A 55 -12.71 9.39 9.17
N GLU A 56 -13.96 9.01 9.06
CA GLU A 56 -14.91 8.90 10.18
C GLU A 56 -15.01 7.46 10.74
N MET A 57 -14.13 6.56 10.27
CA MET A 57 -14.12 5.15 10.68
C MET A 57 -13.46 4.99 12.04
N ASN A 58 -13.78 3.90 12.77
CA ASN A 58 -13.11 3.58 14.03
C ASN A 58 -11.78 2.82 13.80
N THR A 59 -11.01 3.30 12.83
CA THR A 59 -9.70 2.78 12.46
C THR A 59 -8.69 3.92 12.52
N PHE A 60 -7.52 3.64 13.07
CA PHE A 60 -6.48 4.64 13.29
C PHE A 60 -5.22 4.27 12.54
N TYR A 61 -4.44 5.29 12.17
CA TYR A 61 -3.13 5.15 11.55
C TYR A 61 -2.17 6.19 12.11
N ARG A 62 -0.88 5.91 11.99
CA ARG A 62 0.19 6.85 12.34
C ARG A 62 0.46 7.77 11.15
N VAL A 63 0.25 9.07 11.32
CA VAL A 63 0.65 10.05 10.29
C VAL A 63 2.16 10.07 10.18
N LEU A 64 2.66 9.95 8.95
CA LEU A 64 4.07 10.02 8.61
C LEU A 64 4.36 11.39 7.99
N SER A 65 5.48 11.99 8.38
CA SER A 65 6.02 13.20 7.78
C SER A 65 7.26 12.84 6.97
N PHE A 66 7.28 13.21 5.70
CA PHE A 66 8.34 12.89 4.75
C PHE A 66 9.21 14.11 4.49
N ASP A 67 10.53 13.94 4.59
CA ASP A 67 11.51 14.88 4.05
C ASP A 67 12.09 14.37 2.71
N GLY A 68 12.96 15.18 2.06
CA GLY A 68 13.48 14.84 0.74
C GLY A 68 14.29 13.54 0.69
N SER A 69 14.89 13.11 1.79
CA SER A 69 15.71 11.89 1.85
C SER A 69 14.85 10.62 1.79
N ALA A 70 13.57 10.69 2.16
CA ALA A 70 12.65 9.54 2.12
C ALA A 70 12.45 8.94 0.72
N PHE A 71 12.77 9.70 -0.33
CA PHE A 71 12.56 9.28 -1.72
C PHE A 71 13.84 8.77 -2.41
N THR A 72 14.95 8.67 -1.67
CA THR A 72 16.23 8.18 -2.19
C THR A 72 16.51 6.73 -1.83
N ASP A 73 15.93 6.25 -0.72
CA ASP A 73 16.10 4.90 -0.21
C ASP A 73 14.79 4.12 -0.36
N GLY A 74 14.86 2.83 -0.66
CA GLY A 74 13.68 1.98 -0.77
C GLY A 74 13.98 0.62 -1.38
N GLY A 75 12.94 -0.19 -1.52
CA GLY A 75 12.96 -1.45 -2.26
C GLY A 75 12.89 -2.73 -1.41
N ASN A 76 12.97 -2.64 -0.10
CA ASN A 76 12.83 -3.81 0.78
C ASN A 76 11.98 -3.56 2.03
N THR A 77 11.41 -2.39 2.15
CA THR A 77 10.68 -1.96 3.35
C THR A 77 9.42 -2.79 3.57
N VAL A 78 8.60 -2.93 2.54
CA VAL A 78 7.39 -3.77 2.59
C VAL A 78 7.78 -5.23 2.76
N LYS A 79 8.66 -5.72 1.91
CA LYS A 79 9.10 -7.13 1.90
C LYS A 79 9.66 -7.60 3.24
N SER A 80 10.48 -6.78 3.91
CA SER A 80 11.08 -7.14 5.21
C SER A 80 10.07 -7.22 6.36
N ASN A 81 8.86 -6.69 6.16
CA ASN A 81 7.76 -6.73 7.12
C ASN A 81 6.72 -7.82 6.80
N LEU A 82 6.97 -8.68 5.80
CA LEU A 82 6.11 -9.81 5.44
C LEU A 82 6.72 -11.13 5.93
N ASP A 83 5.85 -12.14 6.11
CA ASP A 83 6.31 -13.45 6.53
C ASP A 83 7.03 -14.19 5.40
N SER A 84 8.19 -14.78 5.73
CA SER A 84 9.03 -15.48 4.76
C SER A 84 8.47 -16.83 4.32
N SER A 85 7.47 -17.38 5.02
CA SER A 85 6.84 -18.68 4.71
C SER A 85 5.75 -18.61 3.65
N LEU A 86 5.45 -17.40 3.13
CA LEU A 86 4.49 -17.22 2.05
C LEU A 86 4.84 -18.10 0.82
N PRO A 87 3.86 -18.76 0.20
CA PRO A 87 4.09 -19.61 -0.99
C PRO A 87 4.45 -18.79 -2.24
N LYS A 88 4.68 -19.47 -3.37
CA LYS A 88 5.00 -18.78 -4.62
C LYS A 88 3.84 -17.93 -5.16
N ASN A 89 2.61 -18.45 -5.10
CA ASN A 89 1.40 -17.76 -5.53
C ASN A 89 0.90 -16.76 -4.46
N LYS A 90 1.63 -15.69 -4.28
CA LYS A 90 1.37 -14.71 -3.20
C LYS A 90 0.94 -13.35 -3.71
N THR A 91 0.16 -12.68 -2.89
CA THR A 91 -0.31 -11.30 -3.11
C THR A 91 0.00 -10.44 -1.89
N VAL A 92 0.10 -9.15 -2.12
CA VAL A 92 0.27 -8.15 -1.07
C VAL A 92 -0.62 -6.95 -1.35
N ALA A 93 -1.11 -6.31 -0.28
CA ALA A 93 -1.85 -5.06 -0.34
C ALA A 93 -0.99 -3.94 0.23
N ILE A 94 -0.85 -2.85 -0.52
CA ILE A 94 -0.08 -1.65 -0.14
C ILE A 94 -0.91 -0.40 -0.44
N PRO A 95 -0.65 0.74 0.23
CA PRO A 95 -1.37 1.97 -0.06
C PRO A 95 -1.11 2.45 -1.50
N GLU A 96 -2.15 2.94 -2.14
CA GLU A 96 -2.09 3.62 -3.44
C GLU A 96 -1.51 5.04 -3.23
N PRO A 97 -0.73 5.61 -4.20
CA PRO A 97 0.00 6.87 -4.00
C PRO A 97 -0.86 8.09 -3.61
N PHE A 98 -2.03 8.24 -4.21
CA PHE A 98 -2.94 9.34 -3.87
C PHE A 98 -3.48 9.20 -2.44
N THR A 99 -3.90 8.00 -2.05
CA THR A 99 -4.31 7.69 -0.67
C THR A 99 -3.16 7.94 0.31
N PHE A 100 -1.95 7.54 -0.06
CA PHE A 100 -0.78 7.78 0.76
C PHE A 100 -0.56 9.29 0.97
N ALA A 101 -0.59 10.10 -0.08
CA ALA A 101 -0.41 11.55 0.01
C ALA A 101 -1.55 12.26 0.76
N GLU A 102 -2.79 11.74 0.67
CA GLU A 102 -3.95 12.31 1.37
C GLU A 102 -3.85 12.17 2.89
N LEU A 103 -3.26 11.09 3.37
CA LEU A 103 -3.23 10.74 4.79
C LEU A 103 -1.91 11.13 5.49
N HIS A 104 -0.92 11.61 4.73
CA HIS A 104 0.41 11.95 5.27
C HIS A 104 0.84 13.37 4.88
N THR A 105 2.01 13.80 5.36
CA THR A 105 2.52 15.14 5.14
C THR A 105 3.95 15.13 4.59
N SER A 106 4.30 16.17 3.84
CA SER A 106 5.68 16.47 3.50
C SER A 106 5.89 17.98 3.47
N ASN A 107 7.02 18.45 3.98
CA ASN A 107 7.43 19.85 3.90
C ASN A 107 8.24 20.16 2.63
N GLU A 108 8.62 19.13 1.85
CA GLU A 108 9.43 19.28 0.62
C GLU A 108 8.59 19.73 -0.57
N PHE A 109 7.33 19.34 -0.63
CA PHE A 109 6.48 19.58 -1.78
C PHE A 109 5.46 20.70 -1.49
N LYS A 110 5.49 21.75 -2.33
CA LYS A 110 4.50 22.84 -2.28
C LYS A 110 3.15 22.41 -2.85
N ARG A 111 3.16 21.47 -3.79
CA ARG A 111 1.98 20.95 -4.46
C ARG A 111 1.77 19.50 -4.08
N LYS A 112 0.53 19.12 -3.79
CA LYS A 112 0.17 17.75 -3.44
C LYS A 112 0.46 16.77 -4.58
N GLU A 113 0.27 17.21 -5.83
CA GLU A 113 0.55 16.41 -7.03
C GLU A 113 2.00 15.95 -7.07
N ASP A 114 2.94 16.84 -6.74
CA ASP A 114 4.37 16.52 -6.71
C ASP A 114 4.67 15.47 -5.62
N PHE A 115 3.99 15.54 -4.48
CA PHE A 115 4.11 14.54 -3.41
C PHE A 115 3.56 13.19 -3.86
N VAL A 116 2.37 13.13 -4.49
CA VAL A 116 1.77 11.90 -5.05
C VAL A 116 2.73 11.23 -6.04
N ILE A 117 3.31 11.99 -6.97
CA ILE A 117 4.22 11.46 -7.98
C ILE A 117 5.51 10.92 -7.37
N ASN A 118 6.06 11.57 -6.35
CA ASN A 118 7.26 11.06 -5.69
C ASN A 118 6.96 9.83 -4.83
N LEU A 119 5.80 9.75 -4.17
CA LEU A 119 5.33 8.53 -3.51
C LEU A 119 5.14 7.38 -4.52
N ALA A 120 4.61 7.66 -5.72
CA ALA A 120 4.48 6.65 -6.76
C ALA A 120 5.84 6.07 -7.18
N LYS A 121 6.87 6.91 -7.32
CA LYS A 121 8.24 6.45 -7.62
C LYS A 121 8.82 5.60 -6.49
N MET A 122 8.67 6.02 -5.24
CA MET A 122 9.10 5.27 -4.06
C MET A 122 8.38 3.91 -3.98
N LEU A 123 7.06 3.88 -4.14
CA LEU A 123 6.28 2.66 -4.13
C LEU A 123 6.63 1.74 -5.30
N ARG A 124 6.98 2.28 -6.48
CA ARG A 124 7.43 1.46 -7.61
C ARG A 124 8.69 0.67 -7.26
N VAL A 125 9.66 1.25 -6.58
CA VAL A 125 10.88 0.55 -6.14
C VAL A 125 10.54 -0.59 -5.17
N GLU A 126 9.62 -0.36 -4.21
CA GLU A 126 9.12 -1.41 -3.32
C GLU A 126 8.40 -2.53 -4.08
N ILE A 127 7.54 -2.17 -5.04
CA ILE A 127 6.80 -3.13 -5.88
C ILE A 127 7.74 -3.96 -6.74
N ASP A 128 8.75 -3.37 -7.36
CA ASP A 128 9.74 -4.11 -8.15
C ASP A 128 10.44 -5.17 -7.29
N SER A 129 10.86 -4.83 -6.06
CA SER A 129 11.45 -5.78 -5.11
C SER A 129 10.48 -6.91 -4.69
N LEU A 130 9.20 -6.59 -4.53
CA LEU A 130 8.15 -7.58 -4.24
C LEU A 130 7.98 -8.54 -5.42
N VAL A 131 7.88 -8.02 -6.64
CA VAL A 131 7.73 -8.82 -7.87
C VAL A 131 8.95 -9.72 -8.11
N GLU A 132 10.17 -9.21 -7.91
CA GLU A 132 11.41 -10.01 -7.95
C GLU A 132 11.40 -11.13 -6.90
N SER A 133 10.69 -10.93 -5.79
CA SER A 133 10.51 -11.93 -4.72
C SER A 133 9.34 -12.89 -4.98
N GLY A 134 8.69 -12.79 -6.17
CA GLY A 134 7.65 -13.69 -6.62
C GLY A 134 6.22 -13.30 -6.24
N PHE A 135 5.95 -12.03 -5.89
CA PHE A 135 4.58 -11.54 -5.78
C PHE A 135 3.98 -11.36 -7.18
N GLU A 136 2.87 -12.02 -7.43
CA GLU A 136 2.22 -12.04 -8.75
C GLU A 136 1.07 -11.04 -8.86
N VAL A 137 0.51 -10.62 -7.71
CA VAL A 137 -0.58 -9.66 -7.63
C VAL A 137 -0.28 -8.62 -6.57
N ILE A 138 -0.35 -7.35 -6.95
CA ILE A 138 -0.22 -6.20 -6.07
C ILE A 138 -1.58 -5.51 -5.95
N GLN A 139 -2.13 -5.46 -4.75
CA GLN A 139 -3.37 -4.73 -4.46
C GLN A 139 -3.00 -3.32 -4.00
N LEU A 140 -3.50 -2.31 -4.71
CA LEU A 140 -3.31 -0.90 -4.41
C LEU A 140 -4.54 -0.41 -3.63
N LEU A 141 -4.37 -0.16 -2.34
CA LEU A 141 -5.44 0.25 -1.43
C LEU A 141 -5.74 1.74 -1.61
N ALA A 142 -6.93 2.04 -2.11
CA ALA A 142 -7.33 3.38 -2.56
C ALA A 142 -8.60 3.92 -1.86
N PRO A 143 -8.69 3.91 -0.52
CA PRO A 143 -9.87 4.42 0.17
C PRO A 143 -10.08 5.92 -0.01
N SER A 144 -9.02 6.72 -0.18
CA SER A 144 -9.16 8.17 -0.43
C SER A 144 -9.87 8.46 -1.73
N ILE A 145 -9.68 7.64 -2.76
CA ILE A 145 -10.40 7.78 -4.04
C ILE A 145 -11.91 7.57 -3.83
N ALA A 146 -12.28 6.61 -2.99
CA ALA A 146 -13.69 6.37 -2.69
C ALA A 146 -14.29 7.47 -1.79
N TYR A 147 -13.56 7.86 -0.74
CA TYR A 147 -14.05 8.76 0.30
C TYR A 147 -14.10 10.24 -0.13
N ASN A 148 -13.06 10.75 -0.80
CA ASN A 148 -12.98 12.16 -1.15
C ASN A 148 -14.01 12.53 -2.21
N LYS A 149 -14.72 13.65 -2.01
CA LYS A 149 -15.70 14.14 -2.99
C LYS A 149 -15.05 14.53 -4.31
N GLU A 150 -13.91 15.17 -4.23
CA GLU A 150 -13.11 15.61 -5.37
C GLU A 150 -11.82 14.83 -5.44
N VAL A 151 -11.54 14.24 -6.59
CA VAL A 151 -10.32 13.46 -6.88
C VAL A 151 -9.77 13.92 -8.21
N ASP A 152 -8.51 14.31 -8.25
CA ASP A 152 -7.81 14.56 -9.50
C ASP A 152 -7.38 13.23 -10.14
N PHE A 153 -8.25 12.69 -10.99
CA PHE A 153 -7.98 11.44 -11.70
C PHE A 153 -6.83 11.54 -12.70
N GLY A 154 -6.45 12.74 -13.13
CA GLY A 154 -5.25 12.96 -13.94
C GLY A 154 -4.00 12.60 -13.14
N VAL A 155 -3.86 13.15 -11.94
CA VAL A 155 -2.75 12.86 -11.02
C VAL A 155 -2.75 11.38 -10.59
N VAL A 156 -3.91 10.82 -10.28
CA VAL A 156 -4.04 9.37 -9.95
C VAL A 156 -3.57 8.52 -11.11
N SER A 157 -4.02 8.81 -12.34
CA SER A 157 -3.61 8.07 -13.54
C SER A 157 -2.11 8.14 -13.78
N ASP A 158 -1.50 9.32 -13.64
CA ASP A 158 -0.06 9.49 -13.86
C ASP A 158 0.76 8.77 -12.79
N ALA A 159 0.33 8.80 -11.53
CA ALA A 159 0.95 8.04 -10.44
C ALA A 159 0.84 6.52 -10.68
N LEU A 160 -0.33 6.04 -11.10
CA LEU A 160 -0.53 4.63 -11.40
C LEU A 160 0.27 4.17 -12.64
N LYS A 161 0.43 5.00 -13.68
CA LYS A 161 1.33 4.70 -14.81
C LYS A 161 2.76 4.46 -14.35
N ILE A 162 3.27 5.28 -13.42
CA ILE A 162 4.62 5.08 -12.84
C ILE A 162 4.72 3.69 -12.19
N ILE A 163 3.68 3.27 -11.49
CA ILE A 163 3.65 1.95 -10.83
C ILE A 163 3.52 0.81 -11.83
N THR A 164 2.66 0.95 -12.84
CA THR A 164 2.26 -0.19 -13.70
C THR A 164 3.10 -0.34 -14.96
N ASP A 165 3.75 0.72 -15.43
CA ASP A 165 4.50 0.67 -16.70
C ASP A 165 5.64 -0.35 -16.66
N GLY A 166 5.57 -1.33 -17.57
CA GLY A 166 6.52 -2.44 -17.64
C GLY A 166 6.49 -3.42 -16.44
N LEU A 167 5.53 -3.31 -15.53
CA LEU A 167 5.40 -4.22 -14.39
C LEU A 167 4.96 -5.62 -14.85
N LYS A 168 5.59 -6.67 -14.31
CA LYS A 168 5.25 -8.07 -14.64
C LYS A 168 4.16 -8.68 -13.77
N ALA A 169 3.78 -8.02 -12.67
CA ALA A 169 2.70 -8.45 -11.79
C ALA A 169 1.37 -7.82 -12.23
N LYS A 170 0.26 -8.47 -11.87
CA LYS A 170 -1.07 -7.87 -11.97
C LYS A 170 -1.25 -6.82 -10.89
N THR A 171 -1.96 -5.74 -11.21
CA THR A 171 -2.32 -4.70 -10.25
C THR A 171 -3.83 -4.63 -10.09
N ILE A 172 -4.31 -4.53 -8.86
CA ILE A 172 -5.72 -4.39 -8.52
C ILE A 172 -5.89 -3.11 -7.74
N LEU A 173 -6.76 -2.19 -8.20
CA LEU A 173 -7.14 -1.03 -7.41
C LEU A 173 -8.31 -1.41 -6.51
N HIS A 174 -8.11 -1.31 -5.20
CA HIS A 174 -9.10 -1.69 -4.19
C HIS A 174 -9.66 -0.44 -3.50
N THR A 175 -10.90 -0.07 -3.86
CA THR A 175 -11.62 1.05 -3.25
C THR A 175 -12.55 0.56 -2.13
N TYR A 176 -12.61 1.32 -1.04
CA TYR A 176 -13.49 1.03 0.11
C TYR A 176 -13.73 2.31 0.94
N PHE A 177 -14.60 2.25 1.95
CA PHE A 177 -14.98 3.36 2.82
C PHE A 177 -15.74 4.51 2.17
N GLY A 178 -16.23 4.36 0.95
CA GLY A 178 -16.97 5.41 0.27
C GLY A 178 -17.78 4.90 -0.92
N ASP A 179 -18.65 5.75 -1.42
CA ASP A 179 -19.44 5.50 -2.64
C ASP A 179 -18.63 5.95 -3.87
N VAL A 180 -18.40 5.01 -4.78
CA VAL A 180 -17.71 5.26 -6.04
C VAL A 180 -18.64 5.37 -7.25
N SER A 181 -19.97 5.34 -7.06
CA SER A 181 -20.96 5.31 -8.14
C SER A 181 -20.77 6.44 -9.17
N THR A 182 -20.42 7.64 -8.71
CA THR A 182 -20.17 8.80 -9.58
C THR A 182 -18.77 8.83 -10.20
N LYS A 183 -17.89 7.88 -9.83
CA LYS A 183 -16.48 7.82 -10.24
C LYS A 183 -16.16 6.60 -11.10
N ILE A 184 -17.14 5.72 -11.36
CA ILE A 184 -16.93 4.44 -12.05
C ILE A 184 -16.25 4.64 -13.40
N GLU A 185 -16.71 5.58 -14.21
CA GLU A 185 -16.13 5.85 -15.53
C GLU A 185 -14.65 6.23 -15.43
N SER A 186 -14.30 7.11 -14.49
CA SER A 186 -12.91 7.51 -14.25
C SER A 186 -12.04 6.34 -13.73
N LEU A 187 -12.61 5.51 -12.85
CA LEU A 187 -11.91 4.33 -12.29
C LEU A 187 -11.61 3.28 -13.37
N LEU A 188 -12.56 3.05 -14.30
CA LEU A 188 -12.38 2.08 -15.39
C LEU A 188 -11.31 2.51 -16.41
N ASN A 189 -10.98 3.79 -16.45
CA ASN A 189 -9.94 4.33 -17.33
C ASN A 189 -8.55 4.38 -16.68
N LEU A 190 -8.41 3.95 -15.43
CA LEU A 190 -7.10 3.92 -14.75
C LEU A 190 -6.23 2.76 -15.27
N PRO A 191 -4.89 2.96 -15.32
CA PRO A 191 -3.96 1.96 -15.85
C PRO A 191 -3.66 0.86 -14.82
N VAL A 192 -4.66 0.07 -14.47
CA VAL A 192 -4.55 -1.14 -13.62
C VAL A 192 -5.06 -2.37 -14.37
N SER A 193 -4.66 -3.59 -13.94
CA SER A 193 -4.99 -4.85 -14.62
C SER A 193 -6.37 -5.36 -14.25
#